data_033d35a3ecf0fd0407baf3863affdbb9
#
_entry.id   033d35a3ecf0fd0407baf3863affdbb9
#
_cell.length_a   1.000
_cell.length_b   1.000
_cell.length_c   1.000
_cell.angle_alpha   90.00
_cell.angle_beta   90.00
_cell.angle_gamma   90.00
#
_symmetry.space_group_name_H-M   'P 1'
#
loop_
_entity.id
_entity.type
_entity.pdbx_description
1 polymer ?
#
loop_
_entity_poly.entity_id
_entity_poly.type
_entity_poly.pdbx_seq_one_letter_code
_entity_poly.pdbx_strand_id
1 'polypeptide(L)'
;KSYAPYSNFCVGACLECTDGKYITGCNIENSSYGATNCAERTAFFKAVSDGITHFSRIAIAGGQRNGALQICPPCGICLQVMMEFCDPDHFEVILGDGENDITYLLRDLLPKGFGPENIK
;
A
#
# COMPACT_ATOMS: atom_id res chain seq x y z
N LYS A 1 2.09 15.13 3.23
CA LYS A 1 3.00 15.10 2.06
C LYS A 1 2.32 14.60 0.79
N SER A 2 1.09 14.14 0.89
CA SER A 2 0.33 13.73 -0.28
C SER A 2 0.16 14.89 -1.26
N TYR A 3 0.29 14.57 -2.54
CA TYR A 3 -0.05 15.50 -3.60
C TYR A 3 -1.44 15.11 -4.12
N ALA A 4 -2.48 15.74 -3.60
CA ALA A 4 -3.87 15.38 -3.88
C ALA A 4 -4.73 16.60 -4.23
N PRO A 5 -4.36 17.37 -5.30
CA PRO A 5 -5.07 18.60 -5.62
C PRO A 5 -6.46 18.38 -6.22
N TYR A 6 -6.75 17.18 -6.72
CA TYR A 6 -8.02 16.89 -7.38
C TYR A 6 -9.06 16.33 -6.44
N SER A 7 -8.69 15.33 -5.62
CA SER A 7 -9.62 14.68 -4.70
C SER A 7 -9.60 15.28 -3.30
N ASN A 8 -8.51 15.92 -2.92
CA ASN A 8 -8.22 16.36 -1.57
C ASN A 8 -8.21 15.18 -0.56
N PHE A 9 -8.13 13.96 -1.06
CA PHE A 9 -8.09 12.76 -0.23
C PHE A 9 -6.63 12.29 -0.12
N CYS A 10 -6.12 12.27 1.11
CA CYS A 10 -4.71 12.00 1.39
C CYS A 10 -4.56 10.62 2.01
N VAL A 11 -3.68 9.80 1.45
CA VAL A 11 -3.41 8.45 1.93
C VAL A 11 -1.93 8.33 2.26
N GLY A 12 -1.64 7.74 3.41
CA GLY A 12 -0.29 7.41 3.82
C GLY A 12 -0.14 5.91 3.98
N ALA A 13 1.04 5.40 3.68
CA ALA A 13 1.37 4.00 3.88
C ALA A 13 2.73 3.89 4.57
N CYS A 14 2.85 2.88 5.43
CA CYS A 14 4.12 2.55 6.09
C CYS A 14 4.41 1.07 5.84
N LEU A 15 5.46 0.80 5.07
CA LEU A 15 5.86 -0.54 4.68
C LEU A 15 6.99 -1.00 5.59
N GLU A 16 6.80 -2.14 6.26
CA GLU A 16 7.83 -2.72 7.10
C GLU A 16 8.58 -3.80 6.32
N CYS A 17 9.89 -3.63 6.23
CA CYS A 17 10.79 -4.58 5.60
C CYS A 17 11.20 -5.67 6.59
N THR A 18 11.61 -6.82 6.09
CA THR A 18 11.99 -7.94 6.96
C THR A 18 13.21 -7.65 7.83
N ASP A 19 14.04 -6.67 7.43
CA ASP A 19 15.22 -6.24 8.19
C ASP A 19 14.89 -5.21 9.28
N GLY A 20 13.60 -4.86 9.45
CA GLY A 20 13.16 -3.92 10.45
C GLY A 20 13.08 -2.47 9.99
N LYS A 21 13.49 -2.16 8.77
CA LYS A 21 13.35 -0.80 8.23
C LYS A 21 11.92 -0.50 7.85
N TYR A 22 11.56 0.78 7.93
CA TYR A 22 10.25 1.28 7.54
C TYR A 22 10.38 2.23 6.37
N ILE A 23 9.53 2.04 5.35
CA ILE A 23 9.49 2.89 4.16
C ILE A 23 8.10 3.51 4.11
N THR A 24 8.02 4.84 4.08
CA THR A 24 6.74 5.53 4.00
C THR A 24 6.43 5.93 2.58
N GLY A 25 5.15 6.04 2.27
CA GLY A 25 4.67 6.53 0.98
C GLY A 25 3.39 7.33 1.14
N CYS A 26 3.09 8.14 0.15
CA CYS A 26 1.85 8.90 0.10
C CYS A 26 1.33 8.89 -1.34
N ASN A 27 0.02 9.17 -1.52
CA ASN A 27 -0.55 9.21 -2.85
C ASN A 27 -0.10 10.48 -3.59
N ILE A 28 0.09 10.34 -4.89
CA ILE A 28 0.52 11.42 -5.78
C ILE A 28 -0.41 11.40 -6.98
N GLU A 29 -1.30 12.41 -7.04
CA GLU A 29 -2.28 12.53 -8.11
C GLU A 29 -1.70 13.18 -9.34
N ASN A 30 -2.34 12.94 -10.47
CA ASN A 30 -1.95 13.51 -11.74
C ASN A 30 -3.21 13.89 -12.52
N SER A 31 -3.12 14.94 -13.32
CA SER A 31 -4.23 15.33 -14.20
C SER A 31 -4.55 14.24 -15.23
N SER A 32 -3.57 13.41 -15.56
CA SER A 32 -3.82 12.15 -16.26
C SER A 32 -4.06 11.10 -15.17
N TYR A 33 -5.29 10.71 -14.97
CA TYR A 33 -5.65 9.83 -13.86
C TYR A 33 -4.88 8.50 -13.85
N GLY A 34 -4.55 7.98 -15.04
CA GLY A 34 -3.76 6.75 -15.12
C GLY A 34 -2.35 6.88 -14.59
N ALA A 35 -1.81 8.09 -14.48
CA ALA A 35 -0.48 8.33 -13.90
C ALA A 35 -0.53 8.57 -12.39
N THR A 36 -1.71 8.67 -11.79
CA THR A 36 -1.86 8.79 -10.34
C THR A 36 -1.26 7.57 -9.66
N ASN A 37 -0.49 7.79 -8.60
CA ASN A 37 0.14 6.70 -7.87
C ASN A 37 -0.38 6.64 -6.44
N CYS A 38 -0.76 5.45 -6.01
CA CYS A 38 -1.26 5.22 -4.66
C CYS A 38 -0.11 5.24 -3.65
N ALA A 39 -0.43 5.53 -2.38
CA ALA A 39 0.56 5.58 -1.30
C ALA A 39 1.32 4.25 -1.18
N GLU A 40 0.61 3.13 -1.30
CA GLU A 40 1.19 1.80 -1.21
C GLU A 40 2.24 1.58 -2.30
N ARG A 41 1.92 1.94 -3.55
CA ARG A 41 2.86 1.80 -4.66
C ARG A 41 4.06 2.73 -4.51
N THR A 42 3.85 3.94 -3.99
CA THR A 42 4.96 4.85 -3.70
C THR A 42 5.94 4.22 -2.73
N ALA A 43 5.44 3.59 -1.66
CA ALA A 43 6.29 2.93 -0.67
C ALA A 43 7.03 1.72 -1.28
N PHE A 44 6.31 0.85 -2.00
CA PHE A 44 6.93 -0.33 -2.62
C PHE A 44 7.96 0.06 -3.66
N PHE A 45 7.64 0.99 -4.55
CA PHE A 45 8.55 1.37 -5.62
C PHE A 45 9.81 2.05 -5.09
N LYS A 46 9.67 2.86 -4.03
CA LYS A 46 10.81 3.47 -3.35
C LYS A 46 11.73 2.39 -2.77
N ALA A 47 11.16 1.40 -2.07
CA ALA A 47 11.92 0.33 -1.47
C ALA A 47 12.62 -0.53 -2.53
N VAL A 48 11.89 -0.93 -3.56
CA VAL A 48 12.43 -1.77 -4.62
C VAL A 48 13.53 -1.04 -5.39
N SER A 49 13.36 0.27 -5.64
CA SER A 49 14.40 1.05 -6.31
C SER A 49 15.67 1.18 -5.47
N ASP A 50 15.56 1.00 -4.15
CA ASP A 50 16.71 0.97 -3.23
C ASP A 50 17.24 -0.46 -3.01
N GLY A 51 16.73 -1.44 -3.75
CA GLY A 51 17.21 -2.82 -3.68
C GLY A 51 16.54 -3.67 -2.61
N ILE A 52 15.49 -3.17 -1.96
CA ILE A 52 14.78 -3.90 -0.90
C ILE A 52 13.58 -4.62 -1.52
N THR A 53 13.54 -5.95 -1.36
CA THR A 53 12.51 -6.79 -1.99
C THR A 53 11.86 -7.80 -1.03
N HIS A 54 12.09 -7.66 0.28
CA HIS A 54 11.53 -8.56 1.29
C HIS A 54 10.76 -7.76 2.33
N PHE A 55 9.47 -8.04 2.48
CA PHE A 55 8.57 -7.24 3.28
C PHE A 55 7.72 -8.08 4.22
N SER A 56 7.38 -7.51 5.38
CA SER A 56 6.60 -8.19 6.42
C SER A 56 5.15 -7.72 6.45
N ARG A 57 4.91 -6.41 6.36
CA ARG A 57 3.56 -5.85 6.45
C ARG A 57 3.51 -4.42 5.94
N ILE A 58 2.29 -3.94 5.69
CA ILE A 58 2.05 -2.54 5.34
C ILE A 58 0.87 -2.01 6.15
N ALA A 59 0.99 -0.79 6.66
CA ALA A 59 -0.10 -0.07 7.32
C ALA A 59 -0.56 1.07 6.42
N ILE A 60 -1.86 1.23 6.28
CA ILE A 60 -2.47 2.21 5.37
C ILE A 60 -3.53 3.00 6.13
N ALA A 61 -3.50 4.33 5.99
CA ALA A 61 -4.52 5.21 6.55
C ALA A 61 -4.71 6.40 5.63
N GLY A 62 -5.93 6.94 5.57
CA GLY A 62 -6.21 8.08 4.73
C GLY A 62 -7.48 8.80 5.12
N GLY A 63 -7.72 9.93 4.50
CA GLY A 63 -8.89 10.75 4.70
C GLY A 63 -8.79 12.06 3.95
N GLN A 64 -9.86 12.85 3.99
CA GLN A 64 -9.85 14.19 3.42
C GLN A 64 -8.78 15.03 4.15
N ARG A 65 -8.12 15.92 3.42
CA ARG A 65 -7.12 16.80 4.03
C ARG A 65 -7.75 17.59 5.17
N ASN A 66 -7.10 17.57 6.34
CA ASN A 66 -7.61 18.17 7.57
C ASN A 66 -8.90 17.52 8.09
N GLY A 67 -9.27 16.35 7.58
CA GLY A 67 -10.41 15.57 8.05
C GLY A 67 -9.98 14.39 8.90
N ALA A 68 -10.97 13.60 9.35
CA ALA A 68 -10.72 12.40 10.12
C ALA A 68 -10.16 11.29 9.23
N LEU A 69 -9.32 10.42 9.81
CA LEU A 69 -8.83 9.24 9.12
C LEU A 69 -9.96 8.23 8.93
N GLN A 70 -9.89 7.51 7.82
CA GLN A 70 -10.87 6.49 7.45
C GLN A 70 -10.14 5.19 7.09
N ILE A 71 -10.87 4.09 7.15
CA ILE A 71 -10.37 2.82 6.63
C ILE A 71 -10.27 2.94 5.10
N CYS A 72 -9.06 2.75 4.56
CA CYS A 72 -8.77 2.88 3.13
C CYS A 72 -8.21 1.58 2.59
N PRO A 73 -9.04 0.65 2.10
CA PRO A 73 -8.52 -0.58 1.51
C PRO A 73 -7.67 -0.28 0.28
N PRO A 74 -6.61 -1.06 0.05
CA PRO A 74 -5.79 -0.88 -1.15
C PRO A 74 -6.57 -1.24 -2.41
N CYS A 75 -6.29 -0.54 -3.51
CA CYS A 75 -6.92 -0.84 -4.80
C CYS A 75 -6.33 -2.12 -5.40
N GLY A 76 -7.01 -2.63 -6.44
CA GLY A 76 -6.58 -3.88 -7.09
C GLY A 76 -5.18 -3.81 -7.67
N ILE A 77 -4.77 -2.64 -8.23
CA ILE A 77 -3.42 -2.48 -8.76
C ILE A 77 -2.38 -2.57 -7.64
N CYS A 78 -2.67 -1.96 -6.49
CA CYS A 78 -1.76 -2.04 -5.34
C CYS A 78 -1.66 -3.46 -4.80
N LEU A 79 -2.79 -4.18 -4.75
CA LEU A 79 -2.78 -5.58 -4.35
C LEU A 79 -1.96 -6.43 -5.31
N GLN A 80 -2.04 -6.15 -6.61
CA GLN A 80 -1.24 -6.85 -7.61
C GLN A 80 0.26 -6.58 -7.43
N VAL A 81 0.64 -5.34 -7.11
CA VAL A 81 2.04 -5.01 -6.81
C VAL A 81 2.52 -5.78 -5.59
N MET A 82 1.68 -5.89 -4.55
CA MET A 82 2.01 -6.68 -3.37
C MET A 82 2.21 -8.16 -3.71
N MET A 83 1.41 -8.71 -4.62
CA MET A 83 1.56 -10.11 -5.03
C MET A 83 2.91 -10.39 -5.67
N GLU A 84 3.52 -9.41 -6.32
CA GLU A 84 4.84 -9.59 -6.95
C GLU A 84 5.95 -9.76 -5.91
N PHE A 85 5.87 -9.03 -4.78
CA PHE A 85 6.96 -8.90 -3.83
C PHE A 85 6.71 -9.57 -2.49
N CYS A 86 5.49 -10.02 -2.19
CA CYS A 86 5.12 -10.49 -0.86
C CYS A 86 4.53 -11.90 -0.91
N ASP A 87 4.74 -12.66 0.17
CA ASP A 87 4.10 -13.96 0.34
C ASP A 87 2.65 -13.70 0.81
N PRO A 88 1.64 -14.02 -0.01
CA PRO A 88 0.25 -13.71 0.34
C PRO A 88 -0.25 -14.43 1.59
N ASP A 89 0.39 -15.52 1.99
CA ASP A 89 -0.01 -16.28 3.19
C ASP A 89 0.56 -15.69 4.47
N HIS A 90 1.52 -14.78 4.40
CA HIS A 90 2.19 -14.22 5.57
C HIS A 90 2.20 -12.69 5.60
N PHE A 91 2.12 -12.03 4.45
CA PHE A 91 2.16 -10.57 4.40
C PHE A 91 0.88 -9.98 4.96
N GLU A 92 1.02 -9.07 5.94
CA GLU A 92 -0.10 -8.44 6.62
C GLU A 92 -0.39 -7.05 6.03
N VAL A 93 -1.67 -6.77 5.81
CA VAL A 93 -2.16 -5.44 5.42
C VAL A 93 -3.00 -4.90 6.57
N ILE A 94 -2.54 -3.81 7.18
CA ILE A 94 -3.16 -3.21 8.35
C ILE A 94 -3.87 -1.94 7.91
N LEU A 95 -5.19 -1.91 8.10
CA LEU A 95 -6.03 -0.76 7.76
C LEU A 95 -6.47 -0.09 9.05
N GLY A 96 -6.16 1.20 9.19
CA GLY A 96 -6.47 1.93 10.40
C GLY A 96 -7.18 3.25 10.13
N ASP A 97 -8.00 3.69 11.08
CA ASP A 97 -8.69 4.97 11.05
C ASP A 97 -8.21 5.93 12.15
N GLY A 98 -7.10 5.58 12.81
CA GLY A 98 -6.53 6.35 13.90
C GLY A 98 -7.00 5.90 15.27
N GLU A 99 -8.09 5.13 15.36
CA GLU A 99 -8.61 4.58 16.62
C GLU A 99 -8.61 3.06 16.61
N ASN A 100 -8.98 2.46 15.48
CA ASN A 100 -9.08 1.00 15.33
C ASN A 100 -8.26 0.55 14.14
N ASP A 101 -7.62 -0.60 14.28
CA ASP A 101 -6.86 -1.24 13.21
C ASP A 101 -7.46 -2.60 12.91
N ILE A 102 -7.52 -2.93 11.61
CA ILE A 102 -7.95 -4.24 11.14
C ILE A 102 -6.80 -4.82 10.32
N THR A 103 -6.38 -6.05 10.67
CA THR A 103 -5.29 -6.72 9.97
C THR A 103 -5.83 -7.82 9.08
N TYR A 104 -5.42 -7.81 7.82
CA TYR A 104 -5.74 -8.84 6.85
C TYR A 104 -4.46 -9.48 6.34
N LEU A 105 -4.52 -10.75 5.96
CA LEU A 105 -3.48 -11.32 5.12
C LEU A 105 -3.74 -10.91 3.66
N LEU A 106 -2.68 -10.76 2.88
CA LEU A 106 -2.82 -10.37 1.48
C LEU A 106 -3.75 -11.32 0.72
N ARG A 107 -3.67 -12.62 1.01
CA ARG A 107 -4.53 -13.64 0.39
C ARG A 107 -6.02 -13.38 0.62
N ASP A 108 -6.39 -12.74 1.73
CA ASP A 108 -7.79 -12.45 2.04
C ASP A 108 -8.32 -11.28 1.22
N LEU A 109 -7.46 -10.37 0.81
CA LEU A 109 -7.83 -9.20 0.01
C LEU A 109 -7.76 -9.46 -1.48
N LEU A 110 -6.94 -10.41 -1.90
CA LEU A 110 -6.81 -10.81 -3.31
C LEU A 110 -6.79 -12.34 -3.39
N PRO A 111 -7.94 -13.00 -3.13
CA PRO A 111 -8.01 -14.46 -3.18
C PRO A 111 -7.67 -14.98 -4.58
N LYS A 112 -6.84 -16.03 -4.63
CA LYS A 112 -6.39 -16.64 -5.89
C LYS A 112 -5.71 -15.62 -6.81
N GLY A 113 -4.99 -14.65 -6.21
CA GLY A 113 -4.31 -13.61 -6.97
C GLY A 113 -3.22 -14.18 -7.88
N PHE A 114 -3.03 -13.53 -9.03
CA PHE A 114 -1.98 -13.88 -9.97
C PHE A 114 -0.66 -13.31 -9.48
N GLY A 115 0.38 -14.09 -9.47
CA GLY A 115 1.70 -13.65 -8.99
C GLY A 115 2.83 -14.41 -9.66
N PRO A 116 4.08 -14.18 -9.21
CA PRO A 116 5.25 -14.81 -9.82
C PRO A 116 5.19 -16.33 -9.87
N GLU A 117 4.54 -16.95 -8.88
CA GLU A 117 4.42 -18.40 -8.81
C GLU A 117 3.59 -18.95 -9.96
N ASN A 118 2.72 -18.15 -10.57
CA ASN A 118 1.86 -18.60 -11.66
C ASN A 118 2.58 -18.68 -13.01
N ILE A 119 3.75 -18.04 -13.14
CA ILE A 119 4.52 -18.00 -14.39
C ILE A 119 5.88 -18.66 -14.27
N LYS A 120 6.23 -19.19 -13.11
CA LYS A 120 7.49 -19.91 -12.90
C LYS A 120 7.40 -21.34 -13.37
#